data_16f5f22194fd90ff04533e02ef46f9e1
#
_entry.id   16f5f22194fd90ff04533e02ef46f9e1
#
_cell.length_a   1.000
_cell.length_b   1.000
_cell.length_c   1.000
_cell.angle_alpha   90.00
_cell.angle_beta   90.00
_cell.angle_gamma   90.00
#
_symmetry.space_group_name_H-M   'P 1'
#
loop_
_entity.id
_entity.type
_entity.pdbx_description
1 polymer ?
#
loop_
_entity_poly.entity_id
_entity_poly.type
_entity_poly.pdbx_seq_one_letter_code
_entity_poly.pdbx_strand_id
1 'polypeptide(L)'
;MSDCKSTDDAFVLASAEADPMNVVAVLQHTAGEYLGRMEDHLEGRRIRFQYFRPFAAGKLPSAELPADALILLGGGPWGAGGTRDLPTLDEEVELTRQRLEEGTPVVGIGLGAQILCLAVGGSVEPRELTLELLTATRTHDDALNGFLPETFNQVVYMRDWPVLPRHATVLAEDNLGRPAIWQVGENAYGFSGNPGIKLGMVEDLIMEFEEVPVDAAEQLEKLRALQPVLEDELVPIMTGLVQCTSLMSSPKASRELDAQVV
;
A
#
# COMPACT_ATOMS: atom_id res chain seq x y z
N MET A 1 3.59 63.40 39.76
CA MET A 1 4.02 62.05 40.07
C MET A 1 2.82 61.18 39.82
N SER A 2 2.80 60.55 38.64
CA SER A 2 1.69 59.71 38.16
C SER A 2 2.31 58.42 37.67
N ASP A 3 2.05 57.34 38.40
CA ASP A 3 2.56 56.02 38.12
C ASP A 3 1.83 55.45 36.91
N CYS A 4 2.57 55.19 35.85
CA CYS A 4 2.14 54.46 34.69
C CYS A 4 2.43 52.97 34.93
N LYS A 5 1.40 52.17 35.25
CA LYS A 5 1.51 50.72 35.29
C LYS A 5 1.45 50.16 33.85
N SER A 6 2.58 49.61 33.43
CA SER A 6 2.70 48.80 32.26
C SER A 6 1.99 47.44 32.51
N THR A 7 0.92 47.16 31.74
CA THR A 7 0.34 45.86 31.66
C THR A 7 1.02 45.11 30.52
N ASP A 8 2.00 44.29 30.88
CA ASP A 8 2.53 43.24 29.98
C ASP A 8 1.49 42.15 29.81
N ASP A 9 0.65 42.26 28.79
CA ASP A 9 -0.15 41.16 28.29
C ASP A 9 0.76 40.19 27.54
N ALA A 10 1.34 39.25 28.29
CA ALA A 10 2.00 38.08 27.71
C ALA A 10 0.95 37.22 27.01
N PHE A 11 0.89 37.39 25.70
CA PHE A 11 0.12 36.49 24.82
C PHE A 11 0.77 35.11 24.87
N VAL A 12 0.32 34.24 25.78
CA VAL A 12 0.69 32.82 25.80
C VAL A 12 0.00 32.20 24.61
N LEU A 13 0.74 32.07 23.50
CA LEU A 13 0.40 31.13 22.44
C LEU A 13 0.40 29.74 23.06
N ALA A 14 -0.76 29.25 23.45
CA ALA A 14 -0.97 27.83 23.67
C ALA A 14 -0.53 27.16 22.39
N SER A 15 0.60 26.46 22.43
CA SER A 15 0.99 25.51 21.40
C SER A 15 -0.12 24.46 21.37
N ALA A 16 -1.05 24.58 20.43
CA ALA A 16 -1.95 23.50 20.12
C ALA A 16 -1.06 22.31 19.76
N GLU A 17 -0.95 21.34 20.64
CA GLU A 17 -0.37 20.06 20.31
C GLU A 17 -1.19 19.55 19.13
N ALA A 18 -0.54 19.41 17.98
CA ALA A 18 -1.20 18.91 16.79
C ALA A 18 -1.71 17.50 17.13
N ASP A 19 -3.01 17.26 16.92
CA ASP A 19 -3.60 15.94 17.12
C ASP A 19 -2.69 14.87 16.50
N PRO A 20 -2.36 13.80 17.24
CA PRO A 20 -1.52 12.74 16.72
C PRO A 20 -2.15 12.15 15.46
N MET A 21 -1.36 12.04 14.38
CA MET A 21 -1.81 11.51 13.10
C MET A 21 -1.18 10.14 12.89
N ASN A 22 -1.97 9.20 12.34
CA ASN A 22 -1.43 7.92 11.92
C ASN A 22 -0.33 8.11 10.86
N VAL A 23 0.68 7.25 10.90
CA VAL A 23 1.83 7.24 10.00
C VAL A 23 1.93 5.90 9.29
N VAL A 24 1.99 5.92 7.98
CA VAL A 24 2.18 4.74 7.14
C VAL A 24 3.63 4.69 6.67
N ALA A 25 4.33 3.59 6.93
CA ALA A 25 5.60 3.29 6.31
C ALA A 25 5.35 2.71 4.91
N VAL A 26 6.05 3.23 3.90
CA VAL A 26 5.90 2.81 2.51
C VAL A 26 7.24 2.31 1.98
N LEU A 27 7.34 1.01 1.67
CA LEU A 27 8.48 0.43 0.99
C LEU A 27 8.32 0.59 -0.52
N GLN A 28 9.23 1.33 -1.12
CA GLN A 28 9.27 1.62 -2.55
C GLN A 28 10.48 0.93 -3.18
N HIS A 29 10.25 0.10 -4.21
CA HIS A 29 11.27 -0.78 -4.79
C HIS A 29 11.88 -0.24 -6.08
N THR A 30 11.22 0.72 -6.73
CA THR A 30 11.70 1.40 -7.95
C THR A 30 11.37 2.89 -7.88
N ALA A 31 12.03 3.71 -8.68
CA ALA A 31 11.75 5.15 -8.71
C ALA A 31 10.34 5.44 -9.26
N GLY A 32 9.90 4.67 -10.26
CA GLY A 32 8.63 4.86 -10.96
C GLY A 32 7.38 4.39 -10.20
N GLU A 33 7.50 3.45 -9.22
CA GLU A 33 6.35 2.95 -8.47
C GLU A 33 6.27 3.56 -7.07
N TYR A 34 5.37 4.50 -6.90
CA TYR A 34 5.02 5.14 -5.65
C TYR A 34 3.50 4.94 -5.36
N LEU A 35 2.97 5.54 -4.30
CA LEU A 35 1.54 5.39 -3.94
C LEU A 35 0.57 5.93 -4.99
N GLY A 36 1.03 6.83 -5.84
CA GLY A 36 0.23 7.39 -6.91
C GLY A 36 -0.96 8.20 -6.39
N ARG A 37 -2.20 7.84 -6.82
CA ARG A 37 -3.42 8.50 -6.34
C ARG A 37 -3.77 8.19 -4.88
N MET A 38 -3.20 7.12 -4.30
CA MET A 38 -3.42 6.81 -2.89
C MET A 38 -2.87 7.90 -1.97
N GLU A 39 -1.84 8.67 -2.40
CA GLU A 39 -1.31 9.81 -1.64
C GLU A 39 -2.39 10.83 -1.31
N ASP A 40 -3.14 11.27 -2.33
CA ASP A 40 -4.23 12.25 -2.17
C ASP A 40 -5.30 11.74 -1.19
N HIS A 41 -5.60 10.42 -1.23
CA HIS A 41 -6.56 9.80 -0.32
C HIS A 41 -6.07 9.71 1.12
N LEU A 42 -4.78 9.46 1.34
CA LEU A 42 -4.17 9.43 2.68
C LEU A 42 -4.09 10.85 3.25
N GLU A 43 -3.59 11.80 2.47
CA GLU A 43 -3.48 13.22 2.86
C GLU A 43 -4.85 13.83 3.18
N GLY A 44 -5.86 13.59 2.33
CA GLY A 44 -7.23 14.06 2.54
C GLY A 44 -7.88 13.51 3.82
N ARG A 45 -7.35 12.42 4.38
CA ARG A 45 -7.77 11.80 5.65
C ARG A 45 -6.84 12.13 6.81
N ARG A 46 -5.87 13.02 6.60
CA ARG A 46 -4.86 13.39 7.59
C ARG A 46 -4.00 12.20 8.05
N ILE A 47 -3.73 11.24 7.17
CA ILE A 47 -2.83 10.11 7.38
C ILE A 47 -1.50 10.48 6.73
N ARG A 48 -0.43 10.53 7.51
CA ARG A 48 0.93 10.77 7.00
C ARG A 48 1.52 9.49 6.44
N PHE A 49 2.41 9.61 5.47
CA PHE A 49 3.20 8.49 4.97
C PHE A 49 4.65 8.88 4.81
N GLN A 50 5.53 7.89 4.93
CA GLN A 50 6.98 8.06 4.75
C GLN A 50 7.51 6.96 3.85
N TYR A 51 8.18 7.36 2.77
CA TYR A 51 8.85 6.45 1.86
C TYR A 51 10.19 5.97 2.38
N PHE A 52 10.39 4.65 2.27
CA PHE A 52 11.67 3.97 2.45
C PHE A 52 12.05 3.35 1.13
N ARG A 53 13.26 3.62 0.66
CA ARG A 53 13.77 3.24 -0.65
C ARG A 53 15.03 2.38 -0.50
N PRO A 54 14.90 1.06 -0.28
CA PRO A 54 16.05 0.16 -0.11
C PRO A 54 17.01 0.23 -1.29
N PHE A 55 16.51 0.35 -2.52
CA PHE A 55 17.33 0.48 -3.74
C PHE A 55 18.23 1.71 -3.74
N ALA A 56 17.87 2.78 -3.07
CA ALA A 56 18.66 4.01 -2.98
C ALA A 56 19.49 4.08 -1.69
N ALA A 57 18.91 3.62 -0.57
CA ALA A 57 19.52 3.72 0.76
C ALA A 57 20.39 2.51 1.12
N GLY A 58 20.26 1.38 0.39
CA GLY A 58 20.96 0.13 0.64
C GLY A 58 20.56 -0.58 1.95
N LYS A 59 19.45 -0.16 2.58
CA LYS A 59 18.95 -0.77 3.82
C LYS A 59 17.45 -0.55 3.97
N LEU A 60 16.81 -1.48 4.69
CA LEU A 60 15.41 -1.39 5.11
C LEU A 60 15.23 -0.46 6.32
N PRO A 61 14.00 0.01 6.58
CA PRO A 61 13.68 0.63 7.85
C PRO A 61 13.85 -0.36 9.01
N SER A 62 14.15 0.16 10.19
CA SER A 62 14.16 -0.67 11.41
C SER A 62 12.78 -1.27 11.66
N ALA A 63 12.73 -2.50 12.16
CA ALA A 63 11.50 -3.10 12.64
C ALA A 63 10.84 -2.30 13.78
N GLU A 64 11.62 -1.56 14.55
CA GLU A 64 11.15 -0.69 15.64
C GLU A 64 10.60 0.67 15.15
N LEU A 65 10.53 0.89 13.82
CA LEU A 65 9.99 2.13 13.28
C LEU A 65 8.54 2.32 13.73
N PRO A 66 8.20 3.44 14.40
CA PRO A 66 6.84 3.70 14.84
C PRO A 66 5.96 4.06 13.63
N ALA A 67 5.30 3.05 13.08
CA ALA A 67 4.34 3.21 12.01
C ALA A 67 3.06 2.42 12.34
N ASP A 68 1.91 3.03 12.02
CA ASP A 68 0.59 2.46 12.27
C ASP A 68 0.17 1.47 11.18
N ALA A 69 0.83 1.49 10.02
CA ALA A 69 0.70 0.50 8.95
C ALA A 69 1.97 0.45 8.09
N LEU A 70 2.12 -0.65 7.35
CA LEU A 70 3.17 -0.86 6.34
C LEU A 70 2.50 -1.06 4.97
N ILE A 71 2.96 -0.33 3.95
CA ILE A 71 2.60 -0.56 2.55
C ILE A 71 3.85 -1.00 1.80
N LEU A 72 3.77 -2.15 1.12
CA LEU A 72 4.79 -2.68 0.23
C LEU A 72 4.32 -2.43 -1.20
N LEU A 73 5.07 -1.67 -1.97
CA LEU A 73 4.69 -1.29 -3.33
C LEU A 73 5.11 -2.33 -4.39
N GLY A 74 4.76 -2.07 -5.62
CA GLY A 74 5.26 -2.82 -6.76
C GLY A 74 6.75 -2.67 -6.98
N GLY A 75 7.32 -3.44 -7.87
CA GLY A 75 8.76 -3.52 -8.07
C GLY A 75 9.20 -3.51 -9.53
N GLY A 76 8.38 -3.00 -10.44
CA GLY A 76 8.70 -3.05 -11.86
C GLY A 76 8.96 -4.49 -12.32
N PRO A 77 10.16 -4.79 -12.88
CA PRO A 77 10.50 -6.13 -13.37
C PRO A 77 11.00 -7.08 -12.26
N TRP A 78 11.12 -6.61 -11.00
CA TRP A 78 11.49 -7.48 -9.89
C TRP A 78 10.34 -8.41 -9.50
N GLY A 79 10.69 -9.61 -9.05
CA GLY A 79 9.77 -10.65 -8.59
C GLY A 79 10.23 -11.30 -7.30
N ALA A 80 9.57 -12.39 -6.95
CA ALA A 80 9.88 -13.23 -5.80
C ALA A 80 9.77 -14.73 -6.13
N GLY A 81 9.78 -15.09 -7.41
CA GLY A 81 9.60 -16.45 -7.91
C GLY A 81 10.88 -17.18 -8.31
N GLY A 82 12.06 -16.60 -8.07
CA GLY A 82 13.36 -17.22 -8.33
C GLY A 82 13.99 -16.90 -9.69
N THR A 83 13.34 -16.10 -10.54
CA THR A 83 13.90 -15.71 -11.85
C THR A 83 14.62 -14.36 -11.82
N ARG A 84 14.06 -13.40 -11.14
CA ARG A 84 14.62 -12.05 -10.94
C ARG A 84 14.16 -11.52 -9.59
N ASP A 85 14.61 -12.15 -8.54
CA ASP A 85 14.20 -11.79 -7.19
C ASP A 85 14.71 -10.42 -6.77
N LEU A 86 13.89 -9.74 -5.98
CA LEU A 86 14.27 -8.50 -5.33
C LEU A 86 15.52 -8.74 -4.45
N PRO A 87 16.56 -7.92 -4.53
CA PRO A 87 17.80 -8.11 -3.75
C PRO A 87 17.59 -8.14 -2.23
N THR A 88 16.55 -7.48 -1.72
CA THR A 88 16.18 -7.39 -0.29
C THR A 88 15.01 -8.30 0.07
N LEU A 89 14.69 -9.32 -0.77
CA LEU A 89 13.48 -10.13 -0.62
C LEU A 89 13.37 -10.79 0.75
N ASP A 90 14.41 -11.50 1.18
CA ASP A 90 14.37 -12.26 2.43
C ASP A 90 14.19 -11.35 3.65
N GLU A 91 14.88 -10.21 3.66
CA GLU A 91 14.80 -9.21 4.71
C GLU A 91 13.42 -8.53 4.75
N GLU A 92 12.81 -8.30 3.60
CA GLU A 92 11.48 -7.69 3.50
C GLU A 92 10.38 -8.66 3.91
N VAL A 93 10.50 -9.93 3.56
CA VAL A 93 9.60 -10.99 4.05
C VAL A 93 9.66 -11.08 5.57
N GLU A 94 10.87 -11.04 6.15
CA GLU A 94 11.05 -11.10 7.61
C GLU A 94 10.49 -9.84 8.30
N LEU A 95 10.79 -8.64 7.79
CA LEU A 95 10.20 -7.39 8.29
C LEU A 95 8.67 -7.44 8.24
N THR A 96 8.11 -7.93 7.15
CA THR A 96 6.66 -8.05 6.97
C THR A 96 6.04 -8.98 8.00
N ARG A 97 6.68 -10.14 8.26
CA ARG A 97 6.25 -11.11 9.28
C ARG A 97 6.25 -10.49 10.67
N GLN A 98 7.32 -9.79 11.04
CA GLN A 98 7.44 -9.11 12.34
C GLN A 98 6.33 -8.06 12.51
N ARG A 99 6.04 -7.26 11.49
CA ARG A 99 4.95 -6.28 11.54
C ARG A 99 3.58 -6.91 11.74
N LEU A 100 3.31 -8.02 11.06
CA LEU A 100 2.06 -8.75 11.23
C LEU A 100 1.92 -9.36 12.63
N GLU A 101 3.01 -9.89 13.20
CA GLU A 101 3.06 -10.43 14.57
C GLU A 101 2.80 -9.35 15.62
N GLU A 102 3.25 -8.13 15.39
CA GLU A 102 2.96 -6.95 16.22
C GLU A 102 1.52 -6.43 16.06
N GLY A 103 0.72 -7.04 15.16
CA GLY A 103 -0.63 -6.59 14.83
C GLY A 103 -0.67 -5.30 14.01
N THR A 104 0.45 -4.91 13.39
CA THR A 104 0.50 -3.77 12.47
C THR A 104 -0.10 -4.19 11.12
N PRO A 105 -1.08 -3.44 10.59
CA PRO A 105 -1.64 -3.74 9.27
C PRO A 105 -0.59 -3.64 8.16
N VAL A 106 -0.62 -4.60 7.23
CA VAL A 106 0.26 -4.63 6.06
C VAL A 106 -0.58 -4.69 4.79
N VAL A 107 -0.26 -3.83 3.85
CA VAL A 107 -0.85 -3.81 2.51
C VAL A 107 0.24 -4.08 1.49
N GLY A 108 0.15 -5.17 0.75
CA GLY A 108 1.06 -5.50 -0.35
C GLY A 108 0.43 -5.21 -1.71
N ILE A 109 1.17 -4.59 -2.62
CA ILE A 109 0.72 -4.22 -3.97
C ILE A 109 1.72 -4.78 -4.99
N GLY A 110 1.27 -5.55 -5.98
CA GLY A 110 2.15 -6.14 -6.99
C GLY A 110 3.24 -7.01 -6.36
N LEU A 111 4.52 -6.63 -6.51
CA LEU A 111 5.64 -7.30 -5.83
C LEU A 111 5.42 -7.32 -4.30
N GLY A 112 4.92 -6.23 -3.73
CA GLY A 112 4.59 -6.18 -2.30
C GLY A 112 3.55 -7.21 -1.88
N ALA A 113 2.60 -7.57 -2.76
CA ALA A 113 1.65 -8.65 -2.51
C ALA A 113 2.33 -10.03 -2.55
N GLN A 114 3.38 -10.23 -3.35
CA GLN A 114 4.18 -11.46 -3.34
C GLN A 114 4.98 -11.58 -2.04
N ILE A 115 5.63 -10.50 -1.60
CA ILE A 115 6.36 -10.44 -0.33
C ILE A 115 5.41 -10.76 0.85
N LEU A 116 4.24 -10.12 0.88
CA LEU A 116 3.21 -10.39 1.88
C LEU A 116 2.73 -11.85 1.82
N CYS A 117 2.52 -12.41 0.62
CA CYS A 117 2.12 -13.80 0.44
C CYS A 117 3.15 -14.77 1.04
N LEU A 118 4.45 -14.54 0.81
CA LEU A 118 5.54 -15.33 1.41
C LEU A 118 5.57 -15.18 2.95
N ALA A 119 5.37 -13.96 3.45
CA ALA A 119 5.36 -13.70 4.90
C ALA A 119 4.24 -14.44 5.64
N VAL A 120 3.08 -14.64 4.99
CA VAL A 120 1.93 -15.35 5.58
C VAL A 120 1.89 -16.85 5.24
N GLY A 121 2.99 -17.40 4.69
CA GLY A 121 3.16 -18.84 4.44
C GLY A 121 2.60 -19.35 3.11
N GLY A 122 2.37 -18.46 2.15
CA GLY A 122 2.09 -18.81 0.75
C GLY A 122 3.37 -19.07 -0.04
N SER A 123 3.26 -19.06 -1.35
CA SER A 123 4.39 -19.19 -2.28
C SER A 123 4.20 -18.28 -3.49
N VAL A 124 5.20 -18.23 -4.36
CA VAL A 124 5.15 -17.43 -5.60
C VAL A 124 5.46 -18.33 -6.78
N GLU A 125 4.63 -18.27 -7.83
CA GLU A 125 4.83 -18.99 -9.08
C GLU A 125 5.58 -18.10 -10.08
N PRO A 126 6.71 -18.55 -10.65
CA PRO A 126 7.44 -17.82 -11.67
C PRO A 126 6.59 -17.55 -12.91
N ARG A 127 6.57 -16.30 -13.37
CA ARG A 127 5.92 -15.88 -14.62
C ARG A 127 6.71 -14.75 -15.28
N GLU A 128 6.43 -14.53 -16.57
CA GLU A 128 6.97 -13.39 -17.30
C GLU A 128 6.40 -12.05 -16.78
N LEU A 129 7.15 -10.97 -16.99
CA LEU A 129 6.69 -9.61 -16.71
C LEU A 129 5.49 -9.27 -17.60
N THR A 130 4.40 -8.83 -17.01
CA THR A 130 3.18 -8.44 -17.71
C THR A 130 2.74 -7.03 -17.36
N LEU A 131 2.06 -6.38 -18.31
CA LEU A 131 1.21 -5.21 -18.07
C LEU A 131 -0.20 -5.59 -18.54
N GLU A 132 -1.10 -5.81 -17.60
CA GLU A 132 -2.45 -6.27 -17.89
C GLU A 132 -3.49 -5.30 -17.29
N LEU A 133 -4.48 -4.93 -18.10
CA LEU A 133 -5.67 -4.21 -17.67
C LEU A 133 -6.81 -5.20 -17.59
N LEU A 134 -7.31 -5.47 -16.41
CA LEU A 134 -8.25 -6.54 -16.12
C LEU A 134 -9.45 -6.00 -15.36
N THR A 135 -10.60 -6.64 -15.52
CA THR A 135 -11.75 -6.41 -14.66
C THR A 135 -11.76 -7.44 -13.56
N ALA A 136 -11.93 -7.01 -12.33
CA ALA A 136 -12.09 -7.87 -11.17
C ALA A 136 -13.52 -7.81 -10.64
N THR A 137 -13.99 -8.91 -10.06
CA THR A 137 -15.31 -9.03 -9.44
C THR A 137 -15.11 -9.43 -7.97
N ARG A 138 -15.77 -8.74 -7.06
CA ARG A 138 -15.73 -9.09 -5.63
C ARG A 138 -16.39 -10.45 -5.39
N THR A 139 -15.86 -11.20 -4.44
CA THR A 139 -16.34 -12.54 -4.08
C THR A 139 -17.27 -12.53 -2.87
N HIS A 140 -17.24 -11.47 -2.05
CA HIS A 140 -18.02 -11.33 -0.84
C HIS A 140 -18.61 -9.91 -0.73
N ASP A 141 -19.85 -9.79 -0.32
CA ASP A 141 -20.52 -8.49 -0.20
C ASP A 141 -19.94 -7.59 0.90
N ASP A 142 -19.30 -8.16 1.91
CA ASP A 142 -18.63 -7.47 3.02
C ASP A 142 -17.15 -7.17 2.74
N ALA A 143 -16.64 -7.48 1.54
CA ALA A 143 -15.25 -7.20 1.17
C ALA A 143 -14.90 -5.72 1.39
N LEU A 144 -13.76 -5.46 2.07
CA LEU A 144 -13.35 -4.14 2.54
C LEU A 144 -14.48 -3.41 3.30
N ASN A 145 -15.11 -4.07 4.27
CA ASN A 145 -16.25 -3.56 5.04
C ASN A 145 -17.44 -3.15 4.16
N GLY A 146 -17.67 -3.85 3.04
CA GLY A 146 -18.73 -3.57 2.08
C GLY A 146 -18.45 -2.40 1.12
N PHE A 147 -17.26 -1.82 1.15
CA PHE A 147 -16.88 -0.73 0.27
C PHE A 147 -16.30 -1.19 -1.07
N LEU A 148 -15.86 -2.46 -1.19
CA LEU A 148 -15.32 -2.93 -2.46
C LEU A 148 -16.44 -2.93 -3.52
N PRO A 149 -16.27 -2.26 -4.68
CA PRO A 149 -17.24 -2.32 -5.75
C PRO A 149 -17.52 -3.76 -6.21
N GLU A 150 -18.72 -4.03 -6.72
CA GLU A 150 -19.07 -5.36 -7.25
C GLU A 150 -18.10 -5.76 -8.38
N THR A 151 -17.81 -4.80 -9.26
CA THR A 151 -16.79 -4.93 -10.30
C THR A 151 -15.93 -3.68 -10.32
N PHE A 152 -14.64 -3.84 -10.61
CA PHE A 152 -13.70 -2.74 -10.74
C PHE A 152 -12.57 -3.11 -11.70
N ASN A 153 -11.86 -2.10 -12.19
CA ASN A 153 -10.70 -2.30 -13.03
C ASN A 153 -9.42 -2.41 -12.19
N GLN A 154 -8.52 -3.30 -12.57
CA GLN A 154 -7.19 -3.36 -12.01
C GLN A 154 -6.12 -3.28 -13.10
N VAL A 155 -5.00 -2.68 -12.76
CA VAL A 155 -3.82 -2.59 -13.60
C VAL A 155 -2.69 -3.35 -12.93
N VAL A 156 -2.28 -4.41 -13.55
CA VAL A 156 -1.20 -5.30 -13.07
C VAL A 156 0.05 -5.02 -13.88
N TYR A 157 1.09 -4.48 -13.23
CA TYR A 157 2.45 -4.44 -13.76
C TYR A 157 3.32 -5.28 -12.84
N MET A 158 3.53 -6.53 -13.19
CA MET A 158 4.12 -7.48 -12.25
C MET A 158 4.75 -8.66 -13.00
N ARG A 159 5.88 -9.13 -12.47
CA ARG A 159 6.45 -10.45 -12.74
C ARG A 159 5.96 -11.40 -11.65
N ASP A 160 5.87 -12.69 -11.96
CA ASP A 160 5.49 -13.73 -11.03
C ASP A 160 4.07 -13.57 -10.44
N TRP A 161 3.58 -14.59 -9.76
CA TRP A 161 2.21 -14.55 -9.23
C TRP A 161 2.12 -15.15 -7.84
N PRO A 162 1.44 -14.50 -6.87
CA PRO A 162 1.25 -15.06 -5.54
C PRO A 162 0.35 -16.30 -5.58
N VAL A 163 0.77 -17.37 -4.90
CA VAL A 163 -0.01 -18.58 -4.64
C VAL A 163 -0.41 -18.55 -3.17
N LEU A 164 -1.66 -18.21 -2.92
CA LEU A 164 -2.17 -17.91 -1.60
C LEU A 164 -2.16 -19.14 -0.67
N PRO A 165 -1.88 -18.95 0.62
CA PRO A 165 -2.04 -20.02 1.60
C PRO A 165 -3.53 -20.37 1.76
N ARG A 166 -3.85 -21.60 2.20
CA ARG A 166 -5.23 -22.09 2.30
C ARG A 166 -6.14 -21.29 3.24
N HIS A 167 -5.57 -20.56 4.17
CA HIS A 167 -6.31 -19.73 5.12
C HIS A 167 -6.51 -18.28 4.64
N ALA A 168 -6.05 -17.95 3.44
CA ALA A 168 -6.34 -16.67 2.81
C ALA A 168 -7.81 -16.63 2.33
N THR A 169 -8.42 -15.46 2.46
CA THR A 169 -9.73 -15.16 1.89
C THR A 169 -9.52 -14.32 0.63
N VAL A 170 -10.01 -14.80 -0.51
CA VAL A 170 -10.03 -14.02 -1.74
C VAL A 170 -11.20 -13.05 -1.67
N LEU A 171 -10.95 -11.74 -1.73
CA LEU A 171 -11.97 -10.70 -1.68
C LEU A 171 -12.47 -10.29 -3.08
N ALA A 172 -11.64 -10.47 -4.10
CA ALA A 172 -12.00 -10.29 -5.50
C ALA A 172 -11.14 -11.17 -6.40
N GLU A 173 -11.73 -11.63 -7.51
CA GLU A 173 -11.05 -12.38 -8.57
C GLU A 173 -11.09 -11.59 -9.88
N ASP A 174 -10.02 -11.68 -10.67
CA ASP A 174 -9.99 -11.10 -12.00
C ASP A 174 -10.77 -11.97 -13.01
N ASN A 175 -10.95 -11.44 -14.21
CA ASN A 175 -11.65 -12.15 -15.28
C ASN A 175 -10.90 -13.39 -15.83
N LEU A 176 -9.72 -13.70 -15.31
CA LEU A 176 -8.96 -14.93 -15.57
C LEU A 176 -9.03 -15.90 -14.38
N GLY A 177 -9.83 -15.59 -13.33
CA GLY A 177 -9.99 -16.41 -12.13
C GLY A 177 -8.79 -16.38 -11.18
N ARG A 178 -7.98 -15.31 -11.23
CA ARG A 178 -6.84 -15.12 -10.33
C ARG A 178 -7.20 -14.17 -9.19
N PRO A 179 -6.61 -14.33 -7.98
CA PRO A 179 -6.84 -13.41 -6.87
C PRO A 179 -6.42 -11.97 -7.25
N ALA A 180 -7.39 -11.06 -7.29
CA ALA A 180 -7.17 -9.64 -7.52
C ALA A 180 -6.91 -8.89 -6.21
N ILE A 181 -7.74 -9.16 -5.19
CA ILE A 181 -7.57 -8.68 -3.81
C ILE A 181 -7.81 -9.86 -2.87
N TRP A 182 -6.98 -9.97 -1.84
CA TRP A 182 -7.08 -11.04 -0.85
C TRP A 182 -6.67 -10.56 0.53
N GLN A 183 -7.07 -11.32 1.56
CA GLN A 183 -6.84 -11.02 2.96
C GLN A 183 -6.36 -12.25 3.72
N VAL A 184 -5.47 -12.07 4.69
CA VAL A 184 -5.10 -13.08 5.67
C VAL A 184 -5.23 -12.49 7.08
N GLY A 185 -6.01 -13.15 7.94
CA GLY A 185 -6.35 -12.58 9.24
C GLY A 185 -7.09 -11.25 9.10
N GLU A 186 -6.88 -10.35 10.06
CA GLU A 186 -7.56 -9.05 10.09
C GLU A 186 -6.67 -7.90 9.58
N ASN A 187 -5.37 -8.14 9.37
CA ASN A 187 -4.38 -7.09 9.17
C ASN A 187 -3.46 -7.27 7.95
N ALA A 188 -3.66 -8.28 7.12
CA ALA A 188 -2.89 -8.50 5.90
C ALA A 188 -3.76 -8.41 4.65
N TYR A 189 -3.49 -7.44 3.75
CA TYR A 189 -4.25 -7.21 2.52
C TYR A 189 -3.32 -7.19 1.31
N GLY A 190 -3.55 -8.08 0.33
CA GLY A 190 -2.79 -8.16 -0.90
C GLY A 190 -3.60 -7.70 -2.10
N PHE A 191 -2.97 -6.88 -2.95
CA PHE A 191 -3.51 -6.38 -4.21
C PHE A 191 -2.58 -6.81 -5.34
N SER A 192 -3.06 -7.62 -6.28
CA SER A 192 -2.28 -8.01 -7.45
C SER A 192 -2.08 -6.83 -8.42
N GLY A 193 -3.11 -5.99 -8.59
CA GLY A 193 -3.00 -4.73 -9.32
C GLY A 193 -2.71 -3.54 -8.40
N ASN A 194 -2.18 -2.46 -8.97
CA ASN A 194 -1.93 -1.22 -8.22
C ASN A 194 -3.16 -0.30 -8.29
N PRO A 195 -3.91 -0.12 -7.18
CA PRO A 195 -5.13 0.69 -7.19
C PRO A 195 -4.84 2.20 -7.36
N GLY A 196 -3.65 2.65 -6.99
CA GLY A 196 -3.24 4.05 -7.10
C GLY A 196 -2.54 4.42 -8.41
N ILE A 197 -2.47 3.50 -9.39
CA ILE A 197 -1.66 3.63 -10.59
C ILE A 197 -2.01 4.88 -11.41
N LYS A 198 -0.98 5.62 -11.83
CA LYS A 198 -1.05 6.71 -12.81
C LYS A 198 -0.36 6.27 -14.09
N LEU A 199 -0.81 6.79 -15.24
CA LEU A 199 -0.19 6.49 -16.54
C LEU A 199 1.32 6.76 -16.52
N GLY A 200 1.73 7.93 -15.98
CA GLY A 200 3.14 8.31 -15.90
C GLY A 200 4.01 7.33 -15.10
N MET A 201 3.46 6.65 -14.09
CA MET A 201 4.19 5.63 -13.34
C MET A 201 4.59 4.44 -14.23
N VAL A 202 3.69 4.01 -15.11
CA VAL A 202 3.95 2.90 -16.05
C VAL A 202 4.89 3.35 -17.17
N GLU A 203 4.73 4.59 -17.66
CA GLU A 203 5.65 5.19 -18.64
C GLU A 203 7.08 5.28 -18.06
N ASP A 204 7.23 5.70 -16.80
CA ASP A 204 8.51 5.78 -16.09
C ASP A 204 9.15 4.39 -15.94
N LEU A 205 8.38 3.36 -15.54
CA LEU A 205 8.88 1.98 -15.43
C LEU A 205 9.40 1.43 -16.77
N ILE A 206 8.66 1.68 -17.85
CA ILE A 206 9.07 1.25 -19.20
C ILE A 206 10.36 1.97 -19.64
N MET A 207 10.59 3.22 -19.20
CA MET A 207 11.80 3.97 -19.50
C MET A 207 12.99 3.61 -18.58
N GLU A 208 12.69 3.23 -17.33
CA GLU A 208 13.73 2.92 -16.33
C GLU A 208 14.40 1.57 -16.59
N PHE A 209 13.66 0.58 -17.11
CA PHE A 209 14.14 -0.79 -17.26
C PHE A 209 14.24 -1.21 -18.72
N GLU A 210 15.29 -2.00 -19.05
CA GLU A 210 15.45 -2.60 -20.39
C GLU A 210 14.38 -3.67 -20.68
N GLU A 211 13.89 -4.33 -19.63
CA GLU A 211 12.84 -5.35 -19.76
C GLU A 211 11.46 -4.70 -19.72
N VAL A 212 10.72 -4.84 -20.81
CA VAL A 212 9.41 -4.24 -21.03
C VAL A 212 8.39 -5.33 -21.38
N PRO A 213 7.17 -5.30 -20.83
CA PRO A 213 6.09 -6.20 -21.26
C PRO A 213 5.85 -6.14 -22.77
N VAL A 214 5.54 -7.29 -23.40
CA VAL A 214 5.45 -7.42 -24.88
C VAL A 214 4.45 -6.43 -25.47
N ASP A 215 3.28 -6.24 -24.84
CA ASP A 215 2.18 -5.43 -25.36
C ASP A 215 2.09 -4.05 -24.68
N ALA A 216 3.20 -3.56 -24.10
CA ALA A 216 3.21 -2.35 -23.28
C ALA A 216 2.62 -1.12 -23.98
N ALA A 217 2.90 -0.90 -25.26
CA ALA A 217 2.39 0.25 -26.01
C ALA A 217 0.86 0.22 -26.15
N GLU A 218 0.29 -0.95 -26.45
CA GLU A 218 -1.17 -1.12 -26.54
C GLU A 218 -1.85 -0.93 -25.18
N GLN A 219 -1.25 -1.52 -24.13
CA GLN A 219 -1.77 -1.41 -22.77
C GLN A 219 -1.69 0.02 -22.23
N LEU A 220 -0.67 0.80 -22.58
CA LEU A 220 -0.56 2.23 -22.23
C LEU A 220 -1.70 3.06 -22.82
N GLU A 221 -2.08 2.83 -24.09
CA GLU A 221 -3.21 3.54 -24.70
C GLU A 221 -4.53 3.19 -24.00
N LYS A 222 -4.75 1.93 -23.66
CA LYS A 222 -5.91 1.49 -22.86
C LYS A 222 -5.89 2.14 -21.47
N LEU A 223 -4.74 2.14 -20.79
CA LEU A 223 -4.57 2.74 -19.48
C LEU A 223 -4.87 4.25 -19.50
N ARG A 224 -4.44 4.95 -20.56
CA ARG A 224 -4.74 6.38 -20.73
C ARG A 224 -6.23 6.65 -20.75
N ALA A 225 -6.99 5.84 -21.48
CA ALA A 225 -8.45 5.96 -21.56
C ALA A 225 -9.14 5.60 -20.24
N LEU A 226 -8.54 4.68 -19.44
CA LEU A 226 -9.12 4.15 -18.21
C LEU A 226 -8.88 5.04 -16.99
N GLN A 227 -7.95 6.01 -17.04
CA GLN A 227 -7.53 6.81 -15.88
C GLN A 227 -8.69 7.46 -15.10
N PRO A 228 -9.74 8.06 -15.72
CA PRO A 228 -10.86 8.63 -14.96
C PRO A 228 -11.67 7.58 -14.20
N VAL A 229 -11.84 6.39 -14.78
CA VAL A 229 -12.59 5.30 -14.16
C VAL A 229 -11.84 4.76 -12.95
N LEU A 230 -10.52 4.56 -13.08
CA LEU A 230 -9.66 4.11 -11.97
C LEU A 230 -9.66 5.10 -10.79
N GLU A 231 -9.77 6.40 -11.08
CA GLU A 231 -9.87 7.45 -10.06
C GLU A 231 -11.17 7.34 -9.26
N ASP A 232 -12.29 7.15 -9.94
CA ASP A 232 -13.60 6.98 -9.30
C ASP A 232 -13.68 5.68 -8.49
N GLU A 233 -13.17 4.57 -9.03
CA GLU A 233 -13.15 3.26 -8.38
C GLU A 233 -12.23 3.22 -7.15
N LEU A 234 -11.17 4.03 -7.12
CA LEU A 234 -10.27 4.13 -5.98
C LEU A 234 -10.95 4.69 -4.72
N VAL A 235 -11.95 5.57 -4.86
CA VAL A 235 -12.62 6.21 -3.72
C VAL A 235 -13.20 5.20 -2.72
N PRO A 236 -14.08 4.26 -3.14
CA PRO A 236 -14.60 3.26 -2.24
C PRO A 236 -13.51 2.27 -1.78
N ILE A 237 -12.57 1.87 -2.62
CA ILE A 237 -11.46 0.97 -2.24
C ILE A 237 -10.66 1.58 -1.10
N MET A 238 -10.23 2.84 -1.23
CA MET A 238 -9.48 3.54 -0.17
C MET A 238 -10.31 3.76 1.09
N THR A 239 -11.62 3.98 0.95
CA THR A 239 -12.52 4.12 2.10
C THR A 239 -12.58 2.82 2.91
N GLY A 240 -12.75 1.68 2.25
CA GLY A 240 -12.75 0.38 2.90
C GLY A 240 -11.38 0.04 3.50
N LEU A 241 -10.30 0.25 2.75
CA LEU A 241 -8.96 -0.09 3.17
C LEU A 241 -8.54 0.66 4.46
N VAL A 242 -8.77 1.97 4.53
CA VAL A 242 -8.41 2.76 5.75
C VAL A 242 -9.26 2.40 6.96
N GLN A 243 -10.50 1.90 6.76
CA GLN A 243 -11.32 1.37 7.85
C GLN A 243 -10.81 -0.01 8.31
N CYS A 244 -10.55 -0.93 7.39
CA CYS A 244 -10.04 -2.26 7.69
C CYS A 244 -8.67 -2.21 8.39
N THR A 245 -7.83 -1.25 8.03
CA THR A 245 -6.51 -1.04 8.64
C THR A 245 -6.55 -0.14 9.90
N SER A 246 -7.74 0.30 10.31
CA SER A 246 -7.92 1.20 11.47
C SER A 246 -7.14 2.52 11.40
N LEU A 247 -6.71 2.95 10.22
CA LEU A 247 -5.94 4.18 10.01
C LEU A 247 -6.75 5.47 10.26
N MET A 248 -8.08 5.35 10.41
CA MET A 248 -8.96 6.45 10.82
C MET A 248 -9.17 6.54 12.33
N SER A 249 -8.63 5.60 13.10
CA SER A 249 -8.69 5.60 14.57
C SER A 249 -7.51 6.38 15.15
N SER A 250 -7.53 6.66 16.47
CA SER A 250 -6.37 7.26 17.14
C SER A 250 -5.11 6.42 16.96
N PRO A 251 -3.94 7.03 16.76
CA PRO A 251 -2.67 6.33 16.60
C PRO A 251 -2.40 5.33 17.73
N LYS A 252 -1.71 4.23 17.42
CA LYS A 252 -1.40 3.15 18.36
C LYS A 252 -0.66 3.67 19.60
N ALA A 253 0.30 4.56 19.43
CA ALA A 253 1.06 5.18 20.53
C ALA A 253 0.18 5.98 21.51
N SER A 254 -0.87 6.66 21.00
CA SER A 254 -1.82 7.39 21.86
C SER A 254 -2.74 6.42 22.64
N ARG A 255 -3.12 5.29 22.03
CA ARG A 255 -3.95 4.26 22.68
C ARG A 255 -3.24 3.56 23.83
N GLU A 256 -1.92 3.35 23.72
CA GLU A 256 -1.12 2.76 24.80
C GLU A 256 -0.96 3.69 26.00
N LEU A 257 -0.88 4.99 25.78
CA LEU A 257 -0.86 6.00 26.85
C LEU A 257 -2.20 6.07 27.58
N ASP A 258 -3.33 6.04 26.88
CA ASP A 258 -4.66 6.06 27.48
C ASP A 258 -4.94 4.76 28.28
N ALA A 259 -4.41 3.61 27.84
CA ALA A 259 -4.54 2.34 28.55
C ALA A 259 -3.71 2.24 29.83
N GLN A 260 -2.67 3.07 30.02
CA GLN A 260 -1.84 3.13 31.20
C GLN A 260 -2.37 4.09 32.29
N VAL A 261 -3.37 4.90 31.97
CA VAL A 261 -3.98 5.89 32.88
C VAL A 261 -5.25 5.34 33.59
N VAL A 262 -5.68 4.13 33.31
CA VAL A 262 -6.77 3.41 33.97
C VAL A 262 -6.21 2.38 34.93
#